data_55a18be9ef23a3fc9ca54c56938dd170
#
_entry.id   55a18be9ef23a3fc9ca54c56938dd170
#
_cell.length_a   1.000
_cell.length_b   1.000
_cell.length_c   1.000
_cell.angle_alpha   90.00
_cell.angle_beta   90.00
_cell.angle_gamma   90.00
#
_symmetry.space_group_name_H-M   'P 1'
#
loop_
_entity.id
_entity.type
_entity.pdbx_description
1 polymer ?
#
loop_
_entity_poly.entity_id
_entity_poly.type
_entity_poly.pdbx_seq_one_letter_code
_entity_poly.pdbx_strand_id
1 'polypeptide(L)'
;MIQINNYDTIVAYATPTTTDYRITDKLVTGNYLILDPQASDYTYTITKNGSEIPVTSISANDVILYTKSLDGSYYTLLVTNNPVKGSITSIGSNGDKMTIGGKSYKIGSKCEAYINDKDGKTLKTGVSGTFYLDAFNTAVFGTLEQTA
;
A
#
# COMPACT_ATOMS: atom_id res chain seq x y z
N MET A 1 -19.53 -19.66 -7.14
CA MET A 1 -18.80 -19.46 -5.90
C MET A 1 -18.50 -17.98 -5.70
N ILE A 2 -18.79 -17.50 -4.54
CA ILE A 2 -18.53 -16.11 -4.23
C ILE A 2 -17.10 -16.01 -3.72
N GLN A 3 -16.35 -15.18 -4.37
CA GLN A 3 -15.00 -14.92 -3.95
C GLN A 3 -14.98 -13.60 -3.18
N ILE A 4 -14.70 -13.68 -1.91
CA ILE A 4 -14.54 -12.49 -1.11
C ILE A 4 -13.07 -12.14 -1.11
N ASN A 5 -12.75 -11.04 -1.77
CA ASN A 5 -11.36 -10.61 -1.88
C ASN A 5 -11.09 -9.60 -0.78
N ASN A 6 -10.84 -10.12 0.41
CA ASN A 6 -10.41 -9.29 1.52
C ASN A 6 -8.89 -9.19 1.48
N TYR A 7 -8.41 -8.12 0.87
CA TYR A 7 -6.99 -7.87 0.83
C TYR A 7 -6.56 -7.13 2.08
N ASP A 8 -5.49 -7.58 2.69
CA ASP A 8 -4.77 -6.79 3.66
C ASP A 8 -3.72 -5.95 2.93
N THR A 9 -3.35 -4.84 3.52
CA THR A 9 -2.45 -3.89 2.90
C THR A 9 -1.19 -3.72 3.73
N ILE A 10 -0.04 -3.80 3.07
CA ILE A 10 1.26 -3.48 3.65
C ILE A 10 1.93 -2.48 2.73
N VAL A 11 2.56 -1.46 3.30
CA VAL A 11 3.46 -0.60 2.54
C VAL A 11 4.88 -0.95 2.97
N ALA A 12 5.70 -1.36 2.01
CA ALA A 12 7.03 -1.87 2.31
C ALA A 12 7.92 -0.79 2.91
N TYR A 13 8.52 -1.07 4.05
CA TYR A 13 9.49 -0.18 4.67
C TYR A 13 10.82 -0.21 3.92
N ALA A 14 11.22 -1.41 3.48
CA ALA A 14 12.49 -1.61 2.78
C ALA A 14 12.40 -2.89 1.95
N THR A 15 13.39 -3.08 1.09
CA THR A 15 13.49 -4.31 0.31
C THR A 15 13.81 -5.48 1.24
N PRO A 16 13.05 -6.58 1.17
CA PRO A 16 13.36 -7.77 1.98
C PRO A 16 14.73 -8.34 1.66
N THR A 17 15.41 -8.82 2.67
CA THR A 17 16.76 -9.40 2.51
C THR A 17 16.64 -10.89 2.22
N THR A 18 17.74 -11.46 1.70
CA THR A 18 17.80 -12.90 1.43
C THR A 18 18.04 -13.72 2.70
N THR A 19 18.16 -13.07 3.85
CA THR A 19 18.35 -13.77 5.13
C THR A 19 17.01 -14.01 5.84
N ASP A 20 16.06 -13.08 5.73
CA ASP A 20 14.79 -13.25 6.46
C ASP A 20 13.55 -13.10 5.57
N TYR A 21 13.66 -12.54 4.38
CA TYR A 21 12.55 -12.37 3.43
C TYR A 21 11.33 -11.69 4.07
N ARG A 22 11.59 -10.72 4.94
CA ARG A 22 10.55 -10.05 5.69
C ARG A 22 10.12 -8.77 5.00
N ILE A 23 8.82 -8.64 4.77
CA ILE A 23 8.22 -7.40 4.31
C ILE A 23 7.67 -6.69 5.53
N THR A 24 8.35 -5.64 5.98
CA THR A 24 7.93 -4.88 7.15
C THR A 24 6.97 -3.78 6.73
N ASP A 25 5.87 -3.64 7.47
CA ASP A 25 4.86 -2.63 7.17
C ASP A 25 5.31 -1.27 7.69
N LYS A 26 5.37 -0.30 6.81
CA LYS A 26 5.71 1.07 7.15
C LYS A 26 4.62 1.76 7.95
N LEU A 27 3.36 1.38 7.74
CA LEU A 27 2.22 2.07 8.31
C LEU A 27 1.86 1.59 9.71
N VAL A 28 2.10 0.32 10.01
CA VAL A 28 1.71 -0.27 11.28
C VAL A 28 2.94 -0.92 11.92
N THR A 29 3.36 -0.37 13.05
CA THR A 29 4.53 -0.87 13.76
C THR A 29 4.29 -2.32 14.21
N GLY A 30 5.27 -3.17 13.93
CA GLY A 30 5.20 -4.57 14.33
C GLY A 30 4.46 -5.47 13.36
N ASN A 31 3.88 -4.92 12.31
CA ASN A 31 3.21 -5.73 11.29
C ASN A 31 4.21 -6.09 10.20
N TYR A 32 4.24 -7.35 9.82
CA TYR A 32 5.14 -7.82 8.79
C TYR A 32 4.64 -9.12 8.17
N LEU A 33 5.22 -9.47 7.04
CA LEU A 33 4.92 -10.71 6.32
C LEU A 33 6.25 -11.31 5.87
N ILE A 34 6.45 -12.60 6.15
CA ILE A 34 7.67 -13.30 5.74
C ILE A 34 7.31 -14.25 4.61
N LEU A 35 7.99 -14.13 3.47
CA LEU A 35 7.78 -14.97 2.31
C LEU A 35 9.09 -15.64 1.91
N ASP A 36 9.38 -16.75 2.56
CA ASP A 36 10.60 -17.51 2.33
C ASP A 36 10.42 -18.42 1.12
N PRO A 37 11.24 -18.27 0.06
CA PRO A 37 11.12 -19.15 -1.11
C PRO A 37 11.42 -20.63 -0.81
N GLN A 38 12.06 -20.91 0.32
CA GLN A 38 12.38 -22.28 0.70
C GLN A 38 11.35 -22.90 1.66
N ALA A 39 10.30 -22.16 1.99
CA ALA A 39 9.28 -22.68 2.91
C ALA A 39 8.59 -23.90 2.31
N SER A 40 8.35 -24.91 3.17
CA SER A 40 7.67 -26.12 2.73
C SER A 40 6.18 -26.15 3.05
N ASP A 41 5.72 -25.23 3.91
CA ASP A 41 4.33 -25.22 4.39
C ASP A 41 3.46 -24.20 3.67
N TYR A 42 4.04 -23.37 2.80
CA TYR A 42 3.25 -22.44 2.00
C TYR A 42 3.98 -22.10 0.69
N THR A 43 3.22 -21.59 -0.27
CA THR A 43 3.74 -21.03 -1.51
C THR A 43 3.13 -19.65 -1.71
N TYR A 44 3.64 -18.88 -2.67
CA TYR A 44 3.13 -17.55 -2.93
C TYR A 44 3.39 -17.13 -4.37
N THR A 45 2.61 -16.15 -4.82
CA THR A 45 2.83 -15.47 -6.10
C THR A 45 2.83 -13.98 -5.84
N ILE A 46 3.83 -13.29 -6.35
CA ILE A 46 3.95 -11.85 -6.23
C ILE A 46 3.97 -11.26 -7.63
N THR A 47 3.01 -10.36 -7.93
CA THR A 47 3.03 -9.63 -9.20
C THR A 47 3.18 -8.14 -8.91
N LYS A 48 4.02 -7.49 -9.71
CA LYS A 48 4.23 -6.05 -9.63
C LYS A 48 3.96 -5.46 -11.00
N ASN A 49 2.96 -4.60 -11.09
CA ASN A 49 2.55 -3.97 -12.34
C ASN A 49 2.29 -5.02 -13.43
N GLY A 50 1.69 -6.14 -13.05
CA GLY A 50 1.32 -7.20 -13.97
C GLY A 50 2.39 -8.24 -14.25
N SER A 51 3.58 -8.11 -13.70
CA SER A 51 4.67 -9.07 -13.92
C SER A 51 5.04 -9.78 -12.63
N GLU A 52 5.27 -11.07 -12.71
CA GLU A 52 5.68 -11.85 -11.55
C GLU A 52 7.11 -11.48 -11.14
N ILE A 53 7.32 -11.29 -9.83
CA ILE A 53 8.62 -10.91 -9.28
C ILE A 53 8.95 -11.75 -8.05
N PRO A 54 10.24 -11.89 -7.71
CA PRO A 54 10.61 -12.48 -6.42
C PRO A 54 10.40 -11.46 -5.29
N VAL A 55 10.34 -11.98 -4.07
CA VAL A 55 10.09 -11.13 -2.90
C VAL A 55 11.20 -10.08 -2.72
N THR A 56 12.41 -10.38 -3.14
CA THR A 56 13.55 -9.47 -3.04
C THR A 56 13.50 -8.33 -4.06
N SER A 57 12.54 -8.33 -4.96
CA SER A 57 12.35 -7.22 -5.90
C SER A 57 11.34 -6.20 -5.42
N ILE A 58 10.78 -6.37 -4.22
CA ILE A 58 9.93 -5.37 -3.59
C ILE A 58 10.81 -4.23 -3.12
N SER A 59 10.40 -3.00 -3.42
CA SER A 59 11.15 -1.80 -3.07
C SER A 59 10.46 -1.05 -1.93
N ALA A 60 11.22 -0.20 -1.25
CA ALA A 60 10.63 0.67 -0.24
C ALA A 60 9.50 1.50 -0.84
N ASN A 61 8.44 1.69 -0.09
CA ASN A 61 7.22 2.41 -0.47
C ASN A 61 6.34 1.68 -1.48
N ASP A 62 6.68 0.46 -1.86
CA ASP A 62 5.76 -0.35 -2.66
C ASP A 62 4.51 -0.65 -1.83
N VAL A 63 3.34 -0.53 -2.47
CA VAL A 63 2.07 -0.85 -1.83
C VAL A 63 1.70 -2.27 -2.18
N ILE A 64 1.45 -3.08 -1.16
CA ILE A 64 1.19 -4.50 -1.32
C ILE A 64 -0.19 -4.82 -0.80
N LEU A 65 -1.03 -5.36 -1.69
CA LEU A 65 -2.30 -5.97 -1.30
C LEU A 65 -2.08 -7.47 -1.29
N TYR A 66 -2.42 -8.13 -0.19
CA TYR A 66 -2.22 -9.56 -0.13
C TYR A 66 -3.41 -10.30 0.44
N THR A 67 -3.59 -11.52 -0.01
CA THR A 67 -4.58 -12.45 0.54
C THR A 67 -3.88 -13.75 0.88
N LYS A 68 -4.46 -14.47 1.82
CA LYS A 68 -4.00 -15.78 2.22
C LYS A 68 -5.14 -16.77 2.02
N SER A 69 -4.84 -17.95 1.47
CA SER A 69 -5.85 -18.99 1.32
C SER A 69 -6.39 -19.41 2.68
N LEU A 70 -7.58 -20.00 2.69
CA LEU A 70 -8.24 -20.38 3.94
C LEU A 70 -7.40 -21.32 4.79
N ASP A 71 -6.65 -22.23 4.15
CA ASP A 71 -5.79 -23.17 4.85
C ASP A 71 -4.40 -22.61 5.15
N GLY A 72 -4.11 -21.38 4.73
CA GLY A 72 -2.83 -20.74 5.00
C GLY A 72 -1.68 -21.21 4.11
N SER A 73 -1.96 -22.00 3.07
CA SER A 73 -0.91 -22.61 2.26
C SER A 73 -0.51 -21.78 1.04
N TYR A 74 -1.24 -20.74 0.73
CA TYR A 74 -0.97 -19.94 -0.47
C TYR A 74 -1.25 -18.46 -0.24
N TYR A 75 -0.30 -17.64 -0.66
CA TYR A 75 -0.43 -16.18 -0.57
C TYR A 75 -0.42 -15.59 -1.97
N THR A 76 -1.27 -14.60 -2.19
CA THR A 76 -1.28 -13.82 -3.43
C THR A 76 -0.99 -12.37 -3.09
N LEU A 77 0.02 -11.80 -3.72
CA LEU A 77 0.43 -10.42 -3.49
C LEU A 77 0.33 -9.61 -4.78
N LEU A 78 -0.32 -8.47 -4.67
CA LEU A 78 -0.38 -7.48 -5.76
C LEU A 78 0.43 -6.27 -5.32
N VAL A 79 1.57 -6.05 -5.96
CA VAL A 79 2.49 -4.98 -5.61
C VAL A 79 2.35 -3.85 -6.63
N THR A 80 2.25 -2.63 -6.13
CA THR A 80 2.09 -1.45 -6.96
C THR A 80 3.06 -0.36 -6.50
N ASN A 81 3.73 0.26 -7.45
CA ASN A 81 4.52 1.45 -7.18
C ASN A 81 4.01 2.53 -8.12
N ASN A 82 3.02 3.28 -7.68
CA ASN A 82 2.33 4.24 -8.53
C ASN A 82 2.05 5.51 -7.74
N PRO A 83 3.07 6.36 -7.54
CA PRO A 83 2.87 7.61 -6.82
C PRO A 83 2.13 8.64 -7.66
N VAL A 84 1.24 9.38 -7.02
CA VAL A 84 0.54 10.52 -7.61
C VAL A 84 0.94 11.76 -6.81
N LYS A 85 1.52 12.73 -7.50
CA LYS A 85 1.98 13.95 -6.87
C LYS A 85 1.14 15.12 -7.35
N GLY A 86 0.71 15.95 -6.43
CA GLY A 86 -0.04 17.15 -6.78
C GLY A 86 -0.82 17.71 -5.62
N SER A 87 -1.63 18.71 -5.94
CA SER A 87 -2.48 19.38 -4.98
C SER A 87 -3.87 18.78 -4.98
N ILE A 88 -4.44 18.62 -3.80
CA ILE A 88 -5.82 18.15 -3.66
C ILE A 88 -6.74 19.30 -4.01
N THR A 89 -7.51 19.15 -5.08
CA THR A 89 -8.43 20.18 -5.54
C THR A 89 -9.83 20.04 -4.99
N SER A 90 -10.21 18.82 -4.58
CA SER A 90 -11.48 18.63 -3.89
C SER A 90 -11.44 17.36 -3.07
N ILE A 91 -12.24 17.30 -2.02
CA ILE A 91 -12.44 16.11 -1.20
C ILE A 91 -13.94 15.87 -1.13
N GLY A 92 -14.37 14.63 -1.33
CA GLY A 92 -15.77 14.26 -1.28
C GLY A 92 -16.38 14.56 0.09
N SER A 93 -17.69 14.75 0.10
CA SER A 93 -18.40 15.15 1.32
C SER A 93 -18.24 14.16 2.48
N ASN A 94 -18.01 12.89 2.16
CA ASN A 94 -17.77 11.86 3.18
C ASN A 94 -16.30 11.73 3.57
N GLY A 95 -15.41 12.48 2.92
CA GLY A 95 -13.97 12.38 3.20
C GLY A 95 -13.33 11.10 2.68
N ASP A 96 -13.98 10.39 1.78
CA ASP A 96 -13.50 9.09 1.27
C ASP A 96 -12.85 9.15 -0.10
N LYS A 97 -12.87 10.31 -0.74
CA LYS A 97 -12.28 10.50 -2.06
C LYS A 97 -11.60 11.85 -2.15
N MET A 98 -10.56 11.91 -2.95
CA MET A 98 -9.89 13.18 -3.24
C MET A 98 -9.61 13.28 -4.73
N THR A 99 -9.59 14.50 -5.24
CA THR A 99 -9.29 14.78 -6.64
C THR A 99 -7.93 15.45 -6.74
N ILE A 100 -7.07 14.88 -7.58
CA ILE A 100 -5.72 15.39 -7.85
C ILE A 100 -5.53 15.35 -9.36
N GLY A 101 -5.19 16.49 -9.96
CA GLY A 101 -4.93 16.55 -11.40
C GLY A 101 -6.12 16.12 -12.25
N GLY A 102 -7.33 16.39 -11.79
CA GLY A 102 -8.54 16.05 -12.51
C GLY A 102 -9.02 14.61 -12.37
N LYS A 103 -8.30 13.81 -11.59
CA LYS A 103 -8.70 12.42 -11.33
C LYS A 103 -9.10 12.24 -9.88
N SER A 104 -10.12 11.42 -9.67
CA SER A 104 -10.63 11.09 -8.34
C SER A 104 -10.01 9.78 -7.85
N TYR A 105 -9.56 9.77 -6.60
CA TYR A 105 -8.98 8.59 -5.97
C TYR A 105 -9.65 8.36 -4.63
N LYS A 106 -9.84 7.10 -4.28
CA LYS A 106 -10.32 6.76 -2.94
C LYS A 106 -9.21 7.02 -1.93
N ILE A 107 -9.59 7.42 -0.73
CA ILE A 107 -8.66 7.60 0.37
C ILE A 107 -8.80 6.41 1.30
N GLY A 108 -7.73 5.61 1.43
CA GLY A 108 -7.72 4.50 2.36
C GLY A 108 -7.66 4.97 3.81
N SER A 109 -8.29 4.25 4.70
CA SER A 109 -8.29 4.62 6.12
C SER A 109 -6.89 4.68 6.72
N LYS A 110 -6.00 3.81 6.26
CA LYS A 110 -4.61 3.81 6.72
C LYS A 110 -3.85 5.04 6.24
N CYS A 111 -4.20 5.56 5.06
CA CYS A 111 -3.57 6.76 4.51
C CYS A 111 -3.82 7.96 5.40
N GLU A 112 -5.08 8.18 5.76
CA GLU A 112 -5.45 9.29 6.62
C GLU A 112 -4.81 9.15 7.99
N ALA A 113 -4.86 7.96 8.57
CA ALA A 113 -4.26 7.72 9.88
C ALA A 113 -2.76 7.95 9.87
N TYR A 114 -2.08 7.49 8.82
CA TYR A 114 -0.64 7.66 8.71
C TYR A 114 -0.26 9.15 8.66
N ILE A 115 -0.96 9.91 7.82
CA ILE A 115 -0.67 11.33 7.65
C ILE A 115 -0.90 12.09 8.94
N ASN A 116 -2.05 11.85 9.59
CA ASN A 116 -2.39 12.54 10.82
C ASN A 116 -1.42 12.21 11.96
N ASP A 117 -0.99 10.97 12.03
CA ASP A 117 -0.10 10.52 13.09
C ASP A 117 1.32 11.04 12.92
N LYS A 118 1.83 11.03 11.68
CA LYS A 118 3.23 11.40 11.42
C LYS A 118 3.48 12.89 11.43
N ASP A 119 2.60 13.65 10.80
CA ASP A 119 2.88 15.05 10.53
C ASP A 119 1.94 16.00 11.26
N GLY A 120 0.91 15.47 11.91
CA GLY A 120 -0.12 16.32 12.50
C GLY A 120 -0.87 17.14 11.48
N LYS A 121 -0.75 16.78 10.21
CA LYS A 121 -1.42 17.47 9.11
C LYS A 121 -2.69 16.71 8.73
N THR A 122 -3.62 17.43 8.16
CA THR A 122 -4.91 16.84 7.77
C THR A 122 -5.06 16.91 6.26
N LEU A 123 -5.56 15.84 5.68
CA LEU A 123 -5.94 15.83 4.28
C LEU A 123 -7.07 16.82 4.05
N LYS A 124 -6.84 17.80 3.18
CA LYS A 124 -7.86 18.79 2.86
C LYS A 124 -7.57 19.44 1.53
N THR A 125 -8.56 20.11 0.98
CA THR A 125 -8.43 20.85 -0.26
C THR A 125 -7.35 21.92 -0.12
N GLY A 126 -6.49 22.02 -1.13
CA GLY A 126 -5.41 23.00 -1.17
C GLY A 126 -4.07 22.46 -0.69
N VAL A 127 -4.04 21.28 -0.13
CA VAL A 127 -2.80 20.67 0.35
C VAL A 127 -2.15 19.88 -0.78
N SER A 128 -0.83 19.98 -0.89
CA SER A 128 -0.05 19.24 -1.87
C SER A 128 0.65 18.07 -1.20
N GLY A 129 0.83 16.99 -1.95
CA GLY A 129 1.55 15.85 -1.43
C GLY A 129 1.85 14.82 -2.49
N THR A 130 2.45 13.72 -2.06
CA THR A 130 2.68 12.55 -2.88
C THR A 130 1.93 11.40 -2.26
N PHE A 131 1.09 10.75 -3.05
CA PHE A 131 0.22 9.67 -2.56
C PHE A 131 0.52 8.40 -3.33
N TYR A 132 0.58 7.29 -2.63
CA TYR A 132 0.91 6.00 -3.21
C TYR A 132 -0.36 5.16 -3.30
N LEU A 133 -0.66 4.71 -4.51
CA LEU A 133 -1.89 4.00 -4.82
C LEU A 133 -1.68 2.49 -4.77
N ASP A 134 -2.73 1.76 -4.39
CA ASP A 134 -2.73 0.32 -4.51
C ASP A 134 -3.18 -0.09 -5.92
N ALA A 135 -3.33 -1.39 -6.14
CA ALA A 135 -3.72 -1.93 -7.44
C ALA A 135 -5.14 -1.50 -7.88
N PHE A 136 -5.93 -0.97 -6.96
CA PHE A 136 -7.30 -0.52 -7.24
C PHE A 136 -7.43 1.00 -7.21
N ASN A 137 -6.31 1.71 -7.29
CA ASN A 137 -6.26 3.17 -7.31
C ASN A 137 -6.77 3.82 -6.01
N THR A 138 -6.59 3.14 -4.90
CA THR A 138 -6.86 3.71 -3.58
C THR A 138 -5.57 4.24 -3.00
N ALA A 139 -5.59 5.48 -2.52
CA ALA A 139 -4.43 6.05 -1.83
C ALA A 139 -4.26 5.36 -0.50
N VAL A 140 -3.17 4.63 -0.34
CA VAL A 140 -2.91 3.81 0.83
C VAL A 140 -2.03 4.56 1.83
N PHE A 141 -1.11 5.33 1.31
CA PHE A 141 -0.34 6.22 2.17
C PHE A 141 0.18 7.39 1.35
N GLY A 142 0.65 8.39 2.05
CA GLY A 142 1.21 9.54 1.37
C GLY A 142 1.93 10.44 2.34
N THR A 143 2.62 11.41 1.78
CA THR A 143 3.29 12.46 2.55
C THR A 143 2.79 13.80 2.05
N LEU A 144 2.50 14.71 2.96
CA LEU A 144 2.07 16.04 2.61
C LEU A 144 3.30 16.96 2.56
N GLU A 145 3.33 17.81 1.54
CA GLU A 145 4.38 18.80 1.44
C GLU A 145 4.10 19.93 2.42
N GLN A 146 5.18 20.41 3.01
CA GLN A 146 5.07 21.53 3.90
C GLN A 146 4.98 22.81 3.07
N THR A 147 3.85 23.50 3.20
CA THR A 147 3.72 24.80 2.58
C THR A 147 4.34 25.83 3.51
N ALA A 148 5.24 26.57 2.95
CA ALA A 148 5.85 27.67 3.70
C ALA A 148 4.85 28.81 3.95
#